data_f9824da0e5e8db70c9be850ee9a080d7
#
_entry.id   f9824da0e5e8db70c9be850ee9a080d7
#
_cell.length_a   1.000
_cell.length_b   1.000
_cell.length_c   1.000
_cell.angle_alpha   90.00
_cell.angle_beta   90.00
_cell.angle_gamma   90.00
#
_symmetry.space_group_name_H-M   'P 1'
#
loop_
_entity.id
_entity.type
_entity.pdbx_description
1 polymer ?
#
loop_
_entity_poly.entity_id
_entity_poly.type
_entity_poly.pdbx_seq_one_letter_code
_entity_poly.pdbx_strand_id
1 'polypeptide(L)'
;RSVSSAASDVYKRQGLNDSGGARIQEGVASLGSYAEIFFRNVRASGVVPQISVIMGPCAGGAVYSPAITDFVIMVDQTAHMFITGPEVIKTVTNEVVSFEELGGAMTHGSRSGVSHFTAEDDESAIQLARDLCDMLPSNNLEKPPSKKTSDSTSRLCEKLDSIIPEESNKPYDVVDVITEVLDDHGFLEVQADWAQNIVIGFGHLNGQTVGVVANQPKILAGCLDIDASDKAARFVRFCDAFNIPLVTFEDVPGFLPGTNQELSLIHISEPT
;
A
#
# COMPACT_ATOMS: atom_id res chain seq x y z
N ARG A 1 -1.44 -9.71 25.52
CA ARG A 1 -0.81 -8.57 26.25
C ARG A 1 -1.41 -7.29 25.68
N SER A 2 -2.16 -6.59 26.50
CA SER A 2 -2.68 -5.27 26.14
C SER A 2 -1.52 -4.29 25.96
N VAL A 3 -1.29 -3.84 24.73
CA VAL A 3 -0.47 -2.65 24.50
C VAL A 3 -1.24 -1.47 25.05
N SER A 4 -0.60 -0.65 25.87
CA SER A 4 -1.19 0.54 26.47
C SER A 4 -1.81 1.42 25.38
N SER A 5 -3.12 1.63 25.45
CA SER A 5 -3.88 2.43 24.48
C SER A 5 -3.42 3.88 24.37
N ALA A 6 -2.77 4.41 25.42
CA ALA A 6 -2.28 5.79 25.46
C ALA A 6 -1.06 6.04 24.56
N ALA A 7 -0.23 5.01 24.29
CA ALA A 7 0.94 5.16 23.43
C ALA A 7 0.58 5.05 21.93
N SER A 8 -0.56 4.46 21.59
CA SER A 8 -1.02 4.32 20.20
C SER A 8 -1.72 5.54 19.64
N ASP A 9 -2.07 6.53 20.49
CA ASP A 9 -2.79 7.74 20.08
C ASP A 9 -1.85 8.90 19.69
N VAL A 10 -0.53 8.73 19.83
CA VAL A 10 0.47 9.82 19.64
C VAL A 10 1.54 9.45 18.59
N TYR A 11 1.80 8.17 18.36
CA TYR A 11 2.86 7.69 17.48
C TYR A 11 2.38 6.62 16.49
N LYS A 12 3.12 6.48 15.39
CA LYS A 12 2.96 5.39 14.41
C LYS A 12 2.79 4.04 15.11
N ARG A 13 1.87 3.22 14.59
CA ARG A 13 1.56 1.90 15.14
C ARG A 13 1.95 0.81 14.16
N GLN A 14 2.77 -0.14 14.62
CA GLN A 14 3.14 -1.34 13.88
C GLN A 14 2.55 -2.58 14.55
N GLY A 15 2.01 -3.49 13.76
CA GLY A 15 1.53 -4.80 14.20
C GLY A 15 2.27 -5.91 13.47
N LEU A 16 2.88 -6.83 14.23
CA LEU A 16 3.39 -8.08 13.69
C LEU A 16 2.30 -9.14 13.89
N ASN A 17 1.85 -9.75 12.80
CA ASN A 17 0.64 -10.57 12.78
C ASN A 17 0.97 -12.01 12.37
N ASP A 18 0.56 -12.95 13.24
CA ASP A 18 0.55 -14.39 13.02
C ASP A 18 -0.57 -14.96 13.91
N SER A 19 -1.73 -15.30 13.33
CA SER A 19 -2.89 -15.73 14.10
C SER A 19 -3.90 -16.51 13.26
N GLY A 20 -4.31 -17.66 13.76
CA GLY A 20 -5.39 -18.45 13.17
C GLY A 20 -6.80 -17.88 13.35
N GLY A 21 -6.96 -16.70 13.98
CA GLY A 21 -8.24 -16.05 14.19
C GLY A 21 -8.85 -16.22 15.57
N ALA A 22 -10.15 -15.99 15.67
CA ALA A 22 -10.88 -16.07 16.92
C ALA A 22 -11.01 -17.52 17.40
N ARG A 23 -10.86 -17.75 18.71
CA ARG A 23 -11.08 -19.06 19.32
C ARG A 23 -12.57 -19.41 19.32
N ILE A 24 -12.97 -20.39 18.51
CA ILE A 24 -14.35 -20.83 18.38
C ILE A 24 -14.90 -21.34 19.74
N GLN A 25 -14.03 -21.96 20.55
CA GLN A 25 -14.39 -22.49 21.87
C GLN A 25 -14.81 -21.40 22.88
N GLU A 26 -14.37 -20.18 22.68
CA GLU A 26 -14.72 -19.02 23.52
C GLU A 26 -15.99 -18.29 23.02
N GLY A 27 -16.54 -18.72 21.89
CA GLY A 27 -17.77 -18.19 21.33
C GLY A 27 -17.76 -16.67 21.12
N VAL A 28 -18.85 -16.01 21.49
CA VAL A 28 -19.04 -14.55 21.28
C VAL A 28 -18.02 -13.69 22.03
N ALA A 29 -17.47 -14.15 23.14
CA ALA A 29 -16.48 -13.40 23.90
C ALA A 29 -15.19 -13.15 23.09
N SER A 30 -14.73 -14.16 22.35
CA SER A 30 -13.59 -14.03 21.45
C SER A 30 -13.85 -13.01 20.34
N LEU A 31 -15.05 -13.04 19.73
CA LEU A 31 -15.44 -12.06 18.70
C LEU A 31 -15.53 -10.62 19.27
N GLY A 32 -16.04 -10.47 20.49
CA GLY A 32 -16.08 -9.17 21.18
C GLY A 32 -14.70 -8.56 21.37
N SER A 33 -13.68 -9.37 21.63
CA SER A 33 -12.30 -8.90 21.74
C SER A 33 -11.75 -8.34 20.40
N TYR A 34 -12.11 -8.96 19.28
CA TYR A 34 -11.76 -8.42 17.96
C TYR A 34 -12.46 -7.10 17.65
N ALA A 35 -13.71 -6.94 18.05
CA ALA A 35 -14.45 -5.69 17.87
C ALA A 35 -13.74 -4.50 18.55
N GLU A 36 -13.15 -4.71 19.73
CA GLU A 36 -12.35 -3.71 20.42
C GLU A 36 -11.07 -3.34 19.64
N ILE A 37 -10.43 -4.30 18.98
CA ILE A 37 -9.26 -4.04 18.12
C ILE A 37 -9.69 -3.20 16.91
N PHE A 38 -10.76 -3.61 16.21
CA PHE A 38 -11.27 -2.90 15.04
C PHE A 38 -11.70 -1.46 15.39
N PHE A 39 -12.39 -1.29 16.50
CA PHE A 39 -12.77 0.04 16.98
C PHE A 39 -11.56 0.96 17.15
N ARG A 40 -10.47 0.46 17.72
CA ARG A 40 -9.23 1.24 17.87
C ARG A 40 -8.54 1.52 16.54
N ASN A 41 -8.49 0.54 15.62
CA ASN A 41 -7.95 0.77 14.27
C ASN A 41 -8.73 1.88 13.56
N VAL A 42 -10.06 1.81 13.57
CA VAL A 42 -10.93 2.81 12.93
C VAL A 42 -10.72 4.19 13.54
N ARG A 43 -10.66 4.30 14.87
CA ARG A 43 -10.41 5.58 15.54
C ARG A 43 -9.02 6.16 15.31
N ALA A 44 -8.04 5.31 15.04
CA ALA A 44 -6.67 5.72 14.74
C ALA A 44 -6.45 6.03 13.25
N SER A 45 -7.39 5.65 12.38
CA SER A 45 -7.32 5.90 10.93
C SER A 45 -7.25 7.40 10.63
N GLY A 46 -6.26 7.82 9.84
CA GLY A 46 -5.98 9.22 9.55
C GLY A 46 -5.46 10.05 10.75
N VAL A 47 -5.26 9.43 11.92
CA VAL A 47 -4.70 10.08 13.11
C VAL A 47 -3.26 9.68 13.36
N VAL A 48 -2.98 8.38 13.33
CA VAL A 48 -1.62 7.83 13.40
C VAL A 48 -1.43 6.79 12.29
N PRO A 49 -0.30 6.78 11.58
CA PRO A 49 -0.01 5.77 10.57
C PRO A 49 -0.03 4.36 11.16
N GLN A 50 -0.71 3.44 10.51
CA GLN A 50 -0.87 2.06 10.93
C GLN A 50 -0.24 1.12 9.89
N ILE A 51 0.74 0.32 10.32
CA ILE A 51 1.47 -0.63 9.47
C ILE A 51 1.26 -2.03 10.03
N SER A 52 0.81 -2.95 9.20
CA SER A 52 0.67 -4.37 9.55
C SER A 52 1.69 -5.21 8.78
N VAL A 53 2.48 -5.99 9.50
CA VAL A 53 3.42 -6.95 8.92
C VAL A 53 2.87 -8.35 9.17
N ILE A 54 2.57 -9.07 8.10
CA ILE A 54 2.04 -10.42 8.15
C ILE A 54 3.21 -11.39 7.95
N MET A 55 3.51 -12.15 8.98
CA MET A 55 4.70 -13.03 9.03
C MET A 55 4.32 -14.51 9.05
N GLY A 56 3.03 -14.81 9.19
CA GLY A 56 2.48 -16.15 9.23
C GLY A 56 1.02 -16.15 8.81
N PRO A 57 0.26 -17.20 9.13
CA PRO A 57 -1.17 -17.25 8.90
C PRO A 57 -1.91 -16.09 9.56
N CYS A 58 -2.83 -15.47 8.84
CA CYS A 58 -3.70 -14.41 9.33
C CYS A 58 -5.11 -14.67 8.81
N ALA A 59 -5.91 -15.41 9.58
CA ALA A 59 -7.17 -15.99 9.13
C ALA A 59 -8.36 -15.53 9.95
N GLY A 60 -9.54 -15.56 9.34
CA GLY A 60 -10.82 -15.27 10.00
C GLY A 60 -10.84 -13.88 10.65
N GLY A 61 -11.19 -13.81 11.94
CA GLY A 61 -11.21 -12.53 12.67
C GLY A 61 -9.91 -11.76 12.68
N ALA A 62 -8.76 -12.45 12.61
CA ALA A 62 -7.44 -11.83 12.63
C ALA A 62 -7.10 -11.06 11.35
N VAL A 63 -7.70 -11.41 10.21
CA VAL A 63 -7.38 -10.76 8.92
C VAL A 63 -7.97 -9.35 8.79
N TYR A 64 -9.07 -9.08 9.47
CA TYR A 64 -9.76 -7.79 9.32
C TYR A 64 -8.95 -6.61 9.87
N SER A 65 -8.28 -6.79 11.02
CA SER A 65 -7.48 -5.71 11.61
C SER A 65 -6.35 -5.25 10.68
N PRO A 66 -5.48 -6.14 10.13
CA PRO A 66 -4.49 -5.73 9.14
C PRO A 66 -5.10 -5.10 7.89
N ALA A 67 -6.19 -5.68 7.36
CA ALA A 67 -6.80 -5.21 6.12
C ALA A 67 -7.35 -3.77 6.19
N ILE A 68 -7.66 -3.27 7.39
CA ILE A 68 -8.13 -1.89 7.61
C ILE A 68 -7.01 -0.94 8.07
N THR A 69 -5.75 -1.37 8.11
CA THR A 69 -4.60 -0.49 8.35
C THR A 69 -4.14 0.21 7.09
N ASP A 70 -3.25 1.19 7.22
CA ASP A 70 -2.81 2.00 6.07
C ASP A 70 -1.90 1.21 5.14
N PHE A 71 -0.97 0.43 5.70
CA PHE A 71 -0.04 -0.40 4.92
C PHE A 71 0.01 -1.83 5.44
N VAL A 72 0.06 -2.76 4.50
CA VAL A 72 0.22 -4.20 4.75
C VAL A 72 1.49 -4.67 4.05
N ILE A 73 2.39 -5.28 4.82
CA ILE A 73 3.60 -5.94 4.34
C ILE A 73 3.41 -7.44 4.55
N MET A 74 3.60 -8.24 3.53
CA MET A 74 3.46 -9.70 3.63
C MET A 74 4.79 -10.41 3.32
N VAL A 75 5.16 -11.39 4.17
CA VAL A 75 6.33 -12.23 3.91
C VAL A 75 5.94 -13.33 2.93
N ASP A 76 6.73 -13.46 1.86
CA ASP A 76 6.45 -14.45 0.81
C ASP A 76 6.43 -15.88 1.38
N GLN A 77 5.55 -16.72 0.85
CA GLN A 77 5.34 -18.13 1.18
C GLN A 77 4.98 -18.47 2.64
N THR A 78 5.16 -17.54 3.58
CA THR A 78 4.80 -17.78 4.99
C THR A 78 3.56 -17.01 5.40
N ALA A 79 3.38 -15.80 4.89
CA ALA A 79 2.21 -14.97 5.18
C ALA A 79 1.01 -15.37 4.35
N HIS A 80 -0.12 -15.60 5.00
CA HIS A 80 -1.37 -15.89 4.33
C HIS A 80 -2.51 -15.07 4.95
N MET A 81 -3.25 -14.37 4.11
CA MET A 81 -4.44 -13.59 4.52
C MET A 81 -5.69 -14.14 3.84
N PHE A 82 -6.67 -14.62 4.61
CA PHE A 82 -7.98 -15.01 4.08
C PHE A 82 -9.05 -14.97 5.17
N ILE A 83 -10.29 -14.69 4.78
CA ILE A 83 -11.45 -14.71 5.69
C ILE A 83 -11.80 -16.15 6.04
N THR A 84 -11.87 -17.02 5.04
CA THR A 84 -12.13 -18.46 5.20
C THR A 84 -11.05 -19.25 4.48
N GLY A 85 -10.46 -20.23 5.18
CA GLY A 85 -9.35 -21.04 4.64
C GLY A 85 -9.79 -22.03 3.55
N PRO A 86 -8.82 -22.62 2.83
CA PRO A 86 -9.06 -23.52 1.71
C PRO A 86 -9.98 -24.70 2.03
N GLU A 87 -9.88 -25.28 3.23
CA GLU A 87 -10.72 -26.42 3.65
C GLU A 87 -12.20 -26.04 3.77
N VAL A 88 -12.51 -24.82 4.22
CA VAL A 88 -13.89 -24.33 4.31
C VAL A 88 -14.43 -24.08 2.91
N ILE A 89 -13.65 -23.46 2.02
CA ILE A 89 -14.02 -23.23 0.63
C ILE A 89 -14.33 -24.56 -0.05
N LYS A 90 -13.43 -25.54 0.07
CA LYS A 90 -13.63 -26.87 -0.48
C LYS A 90 -14.92 -27.54 0.04
N THR A 91 -15.21 -27.38 1.31
CA THR A 91 -16.41 -28.00 1.90
C THR A 91 -17.71 -27.35 1.42
N VAL A 92 -17.71 -26.03 1.21
CA VAL A 92 -18.92 -25.25 0.89
C VAL A 92 -19.14 -25.14 -0.62
N THR A 93 -18.08 -24.87 -1.38
CA THR A 93 -18.16 -24.57 -2.83
C THR A 93 -17.63 -25.71 -3.71
N ASN A 94 -16.98 -26.73 -3.14
CA ASN A 94 -16.22 -27.78 -3.83
C ASN A 94 -15.01 -27.28 -4.64
N GLU A 95 -14.59 -26.03 -4.46
CA GLU A 95 -13.37 -25.51 -5.07
C GLU A 95 -12.15 -26.02 -4.33
N VAL A 96 -11.11 -26.41 -5.09
CA VAL A 96 -9.82 -26.81 -4.53
C VAL A 96 -8.82 -25.72 -4.83
N VAL A 97 -8.33 -25.05 -3.78
CA VAL A 97 -7.39 -23.96 -3.88
C VAL A 97 -6.30 -24.15 -2.81
N SER A 98 -5.06 -23.82 -3.15
CA SER A 98 -3.96 -23.84 -2.18
C SER A 98 -3.96 -22.61 -1.28
N PHE A 99 -3.21 -22.64 -0.18
CA PHE A 99 -3.02 -21.47 0.70
C PHE A 99 -2.44 -20.28 -0.05
N GLU A 100 -1.43 -20.52 -0.90
CA GLU A 100 -0.77 -19.49 -1.70
C GLU A 100 -1.71 -18.86 -2.74
N GLU A 101 -2.46 -19.69 -3.47
CA GLU A 101 -3.41 -19.20 -4.48
C GLU A 101 -4.57 -18.41 -3.89
N LEU A 102 -4.98 -18.74 -2.65
CA LEU A 102 -6.09 -18.07 -1.97
C LEU A 102 -5.65 -16.79 -1.28
N GLY A 103 -4.53 -16.83 -0.56
CA GLY A 103 -4.18 -15.77 0.38
C GLY A 103 -2.69 -15.50 0.54
N GLY A 104 -1.83 -16.01 -0.37
CA GLY A 104 -0.39 -15.75 -0.34
C GLY A 104 -0.03 -14.31 -0.66
N ALA A 105 1.20 -13.92 -0.34
CA ALA A 105 1.71 -12.57 -0.53
C ALA A 105 1.59 -12.08 -1.97
N MET A 106 1.99 -12.91 -2.94
CA MET A 106 1.89 -12.58 -4.37
C MET A 106 0.45 -12.48 -4.86
N THR A 107 -0.48 -13.28 -4.32
CA THR A 107 -1.90 -13.18 -4.66
C THR A 107 -2.49 -11.85 -4.20
N HIS A 108 -2.18 -11.42 -2.98
CA HIS A 108 -2.62 -10.13 -2.46
C HIS A 108 -1.84 -8.95 -3.03
N GLY A 109 -0.60 -9.15 -3.43
CA GLY A 109 0.21 -8.13 -4.09
C GLY A 109 -0.23 -7.84 -5.53
N SER A 110 -0.68 -8.86 -6.29
CA SER A 110 -0.94 -8.69 -7.72
C SER A 110 -2.42 -8.71 -8.13
N ARG A 111 -3.30 -9.36 -7.34
CA ARG A 111 -4.71 -9.53 -7.70
C ARG A 111 -5.68 -8.69 -6.89
N SER A 112 -5.49 -8.63 -5.57
CA SER A 112 -6.42 -7.91 -4.69
C SER A 112 -5.94 -6.54 -4.25
N GLY A 113 -4.64 -6.23 -4.40
CA GLY A 113 -4.04 -4.98 -3.96
C GLY A 113 -4.02 -4.80 -2.43
N VAL A 114 -4.35 -5.82 -1.65
CA VAL A 114 -4.35 -5.75 -0.18
C VAL A 114 -2.93 -5.68 0.38
N SER A 115 -1.98 -6.41 -0.21
CA SER A 115 -0.57 -6.30 0.14
C SER A 115 0.05 -5.09 -0.56
N HIS A 116 0.64 -4.20 0.23
CA HIS A 116 1.34 -3.03 -0.29
C HIS A 116 2.80 -3.33 -0.61
N PHE A 117 3.39 -4.28 0.13
CA PHE A 117 4.77 -4.72 -0.06
C PHE A 117 4.86 -6.22 0.17
N THR A 118 5.68 -6.88 -0.64
CA THR A 118 6.07 -8.29 -0.45
C THR A 118 7.53 -8.33 -0.03
N ALA A 119 7.82 -9.03 1.06
CA ALA A 119 9.16 -9.22 1.60
C ALA A 119 9.60 -10.68 1.43
N GLU A 120 10.88 -10.92 1.19
CA GLU A 120 11.42 -12.27 1.00
C GLU A 120 11.42 -13.09 2.31
N ASP A 121 11.64 -12.41 3.45
CA ASP A 121 11.71 -13.00 4.78
C ASP A 121 11.29 -12.00 5.88
N ASP A 122 11.29 -12.49 7.12
CA ASP A 122 10.91 -11.70 8.29
C ASP A 122 11.83 -10.49 8.53
N GLU A 123 13.11 -10.63 8.25
CA GLU A 123 14.10 -9.57 8.47
C GLU A 123 13.89 -8.42 7.45
N SER A 124 13.72 -8.75 6.19
CA SER A 124 13.41 -7.79 5.13
C SER A 124 12.03 -7.12 5.34
N ALA A 125 11.03 -7.85 5.84
CA ALA A 125 9.73 -7.28 6.19
C ALA A 125 9.84 -6.24 7.32
N ILE A 126 10.64 -6.53 8.35
CA ILE A 126 10.90 -5.59 9.44
C ILE A 126 11.69 -4.37 8.94
N GLN A 127 12.65 -4.58 8.03
CA GLN A 127 13.41 -3.47 7.45
C GLN A 127 12.51 -2.56 6.61
N LEU A 128 11.65 -3.12 5.75
CA LEU A 128 10.64 -2.36 5.00
C LEU A 128 9.72 -1.54 5.91
N ALA A 129 9.29 -2.13 7.03
CA ALA A 129 8.48 -1.41 8.01
C ALA A 129 9.23 -0.23 8.64
N ARG A 130 10.54 -0.37 8.87
CA ARG A 130 11.40 0.73 9.38
C ARG A 130 11.57 1.81 8.31
N ASP A 131 11.90 1.44 7.08
CA ASP A 131 12.08 2.37 5.97
C ASP A 131 10.82 3.19 5.73
N LEU A 132 9.65 2.53 5.79
CA LEU A 132 8.35 3.20 5.70
C LEU A 132 8.13 4.14 6.90
N CYS A 133 8.46 3.71 8.12
CA CYS A 133 8.36 4.57 9.30
C CYS A 133 9.25 5.81 9.21
N ASP A 134 10.41 5.71 8.58
CA ASP A 134 11.33 6.84 8.44
C ASP A 134 10.81 7.90 7.46
N MET A 135 9.87 7.55 6.61
CA MET A 135 9.22 8.47 5.66
C MET A 135 7.95 9.11 6.21
N LEU A 136 7.30 8.52 7.22
CA LEU A 136 5.99 8.94 7.70
C LEU A 136 6.08 9.83 8.96
N PRO A 137 5.14 10.77 9.17
CA PRO A 137 5.05 11.52 10.43
C PRO A 137 4.61 10.60 11.57
N SER A 138 4.80 11.04 12.81
CA SER A 138 4.33 10.27 13.98
C SER A 138 2.80 10.25 14.09
N ASN A 139 2.16 11.34 13.67
CA ASN A 139 0.71 11.53 13.66
C ASN A 139 0.30 12.63 12.67
N ASN A 140 -0.99 12.87 12.50
CA ASN A 140 -1.53 13.83 11.55
C ASN A 140 -1.33 15.31 11.93
N LEU A 141 -0.81 15.61 13.12
CA LEU A 141 -0.49 16.98 13.55
C LEU A 141 0.97 17.35 13.27
N GLU A 142 1.81 16.36 12.96
CA GLU A 142 3.22 16.53 12.69
C GLU A 142 3.51 16.48 11.18
N LYS A 143 4.63 17.06 10.80
CA LYS A 143 5.15 16.90 9.43
C LYS A 143 5.97 15.62 9.32
N PRO A 144 6.08 15.04 8.12
CA PRO A 144 7.03 13.96 7.87
C PRO A 144 8.45 14.35 8.32
N PRO A 145 9.24 13.38 8.78
CA PRO A 145 10.63 13.65 9.16
C PRO A 145 11.44 14.10 7.95
N SER A 146 12.39 15.00 8.17
CA SER A 146 13.31 15.40 7.13
C SER A 146 14.60 14.59 7.18
N LYS A 147 15.08 14.15 6.03
CA LYS A 147 16.35 13.43 5.85
C LYS A 147 17.41 14.37 5.32
N LYS A 148 18.64 14.24 5.83
CA LYS A 148 19.76 14.94 5.20
C LYS A 148 20.04 14.31 3.84
N THR A 149 20.09 15.14 2.80
CA THR A 149 20.48 14.71 1.47
C THR A 149 21.81 15.33 1.08
N SER A 150 22.58 14.63 0.28
CA SER A 150 23.76 15.15 -0.40
C SER A 150 23.42 15.82 -1.74
N ASP A 151 22.19 15.66 -2.20
CA ASP A 151 21.71 16.22 -3.46
C ASP A 151 21.61 17.74 -3.40
N SER A 152 22.04 18.39 -4.47
CA SER A 152 21.94 19.83 -4.61
C SER A 152 20.56 20.22 -5.16
N THR A 153 19.94 21.23 -4.58
CA THR A 153 18.71 21.82 -5.12
C THR A 153 18.86 22.42 -6.53
N SER A 154 20.10 22.60 -6.98
CA SER A 154 20.45 23.04 -8.33
C SER A 154 20.98 21.92 -9.24
N ARG A 155 20.83 20.65 -8.83
CA ARG A 155 21.20 19.51 -9.66
C ARG A 155 20.39 19.51 -10.96
N LEU A 156 21.07 19.34 -12.07
CA LEU A 156 20.45 19.15 -13.39
C LEU A 156 20.24 17.65 -13.61
N CYS A 157 19.01 17.27 -13.95
CA CYS A 157 18.64 15.90 -14.26
C CYS A 157 18.88 15.60 -15.75
N GLU A 158 20.16 15.56 -16.17
CA GLU A 158 20.54 15.43 -17.58
C GLU A 158 20.00 14.16 -18.27
N LYS A 159 19.79 13.09 -17.51
CA LYS A 159 19.24 11.84 -18.05
C LYS A 159 17.80 11.99 -18.54
N LEU A 160 17.03 12.95 -18.02
CA LEU A 160 15.64 13.17 -18.45
C LEU A 160 15.55 13.47 -19.96
N ASP A 161 16.56 14.12 -20.54
CA ASP A 161 16.61 14.42 -21.98
C ASP A 161 16.65 13.14 -22.86
N SER A 162 17.03 11.99 -22.28
CA SER A 162 17.17 10.71 -22.98
C SER A 162 16.18 9.63 -22.55
N ILE A 163 15.51 9.79 -21.41
CA ILE A 163 14.55 8.79 -20.90
C ILE A 163 13.30 8.75 -21.78
N ILE A 164 12.78 9.90 -22.17
CA ILE A 164 11.59 10.00 -23.01
C ILE A 164 12.01 9.81 -24.47
N PRO A 165 11.49 8.78 -25.17
CA PRO A 165 11.81 8.54 -26.56
C PRO A 165 11.32 9.66 -27.48
N GLU A 166 12.10 9.96 -28.55
CA GLU A 166 11.67 10.91 -29.59
C GLU A 166 10.43 10.41 -30.36
N GLU A 167 10.31 9.08 -30.49
CA GLU A 167 9.17 8.47 -31.16
C GLU A 167 8.00 8.34 -30.19
N SER A 168 6.91 9.01 -30.45
CA SER A 168 5.69 9.05 -29.61
C SER A 168 4.99 7.72 -29.37
N ASN A 169 5.35 6.68 -30.13
CA ASN A 169 4.80 5.32 -30.01
C ASN A 169 5.68 4.37 -29.17
N LYS A 170 6.81 4.85 -28.68
CA LYS A 170 7.68 4.06 -27.82
C LYS A 170 7.36 4.37 -26.35
N PRO A 171 6.96 3.37 -25.56
CA PRO A 171 6.74 3.56 -24.13
C PRO A 171 8.07 3.71 -23.39
N TYR A 172 8.04 4.42 -22.28
CA TYR A 172 9.14 4.54 -21.33
C TYR A 172 8.66 4.14 -19.93
N ASP A 173 9.60 3.88 -19.03
CA ASP A 173 9.29 3.58 -17.63
C ASP A 173 9.30 4.88 -16.82
N VAL A 174 8.17 5.26 -16.27
CA VAL A 174 8.06 6.49 -15.46
C VAL A 174 8.87 6.41 -14.17
N VAL A 175 9.18 5.20 -13.68
CA VAL A 175 10.04 5.00 -12.50
C VAL A 175 11.44 5.56 -12.74
N ASP A 176 11.96 5.48 -13.96
CA ASP A 176 13.25 6.08 -14.33
C ASP A 176 13.21 7.62 -14.21
N VAL A 177 12.09 8.23 -14.57
CA VAL A 177 11.88 9.68 -14.42
C VAL A 177 11.78 10.06 -12.95
N ILE A 178 10.98 9.31 -12.18
CA ILE A 178 10.78 9.54 -10.75
C ILE A 178 12.11 9.47 -10.00
N THR A 179 12.88 8.41 -10.22
CA THR A 179 14.16 8.20 -9.54
C THR A 179 15.19 9.25 -9.93
N GLU A 180 15.19 9.74 -11.17
CA GLU A 180 16.09 10.82 -11.58
C GLU A 180 15.75 12.16 -10.92
N VAL A 181 14.48 12.42 -10.61
CA VAL A 181 14.02 13.67 -9.98
C VAL A 181 14.23 13.64 -8.46
N LEU A 182 14.01 12.50 -7.81
CA LEU A 182 14.08 12.38 -6.35
C LEU A 182 15.52 12.46 -5.81
N ASP A 183 15.65 12.91 -4.57
CA ASP A 183 16.93 12.97 -3.87
C ASP A 183 17.58 11.59 -3.79
N ASP A 184 18.92 11.56 -4.01
CA ASP A 184 19.74 10.34 -3.93
C ASP A 184 19.16 9.17 -4.77
N HIS A 185 18.30 9.43 -5.76
CA HIS A 185 17.56 8.46 -6.60
C HIS A 185 16.72 7.48 -5.79
N GLY A 186 16.31 7.87 -4.56
CA GLY A 186 15.60 7.02 -3.62
C GLY A 186 14.09 7.06 -3.83
N PHE A 187 13.51 5.93 -4.23
CA PHE A 187 12.05 5.77 -4.38
C PHE A 187 11.57 4.48 -3.71
N LEU A 188 10.59 4.59 -2.82
CA LEU A 188 9.90 3.47 -2.21
C LEU A 188 8.53 3.30 -2.89
N GLU A 189 8.47 2.46 -3.91
CA GLU A 189 7.23 2.16 -4.63
C GLU A 189 6.28 1.35 -3.76
N VAL A 190 5.00 1.75 -3.75
CA VAL A 190 3.92 1.07 -3.02
C VAL A 190 3.04 0.32 -4.01
N GLN A 191 2.68 -0.93 -3.71
CA GLN A 191 1.85 -1.80 -4.58
C GLN A 191 2.40 -1.93 -6.01
N ALA A 192 3.70 -2.18 -6.14
CA ALA A 192 4.37 -2.28 -7.44
C ALA A 192 3.77 -3.36 -8.36
N ASP A 193 3.22 -4.44 -7.80
CA ASP A 193 2.66 -5.57 -8.56
C ASP A 193 1.17 -5.44 -8.89
N TRP A 194 0.47 -4.44 -8.31
CA TRP A 194 -0.96 -4.22 -8.53
C TRP A 194 -1.22 -2.92 -9.28
N ALA A 195 -2.21 -2.94 -10.19
CA ALA A 195 -2.59 -1.77 -10.99
C ALA A 195 -1.34 -1.04 -11.51
N GLN A 196 -0.50 -1.76 -12.25
CA GLN A 196 0.83 -1.29 -12.69
C GLN A 196 0.79 -0.13 -13.69
N ASN A 197 -0.39 0.21 -14.23
CA ASN A 197 -0.63 1.37 -15.09
C ASN A 197 -0.58 2.71 -14.31
N ILE A 198 -0.52 2.66 -12.98
CA ILE A 198 -0.22 3.80 -12.12
C ILE A 198 0.84 3.44 -11.08
N VAL A 199 1.81 4.32 -10.90
CA VAL A 199 2.89 4.20 -9.91
C VAL A 199 2.60 5.14 -8.76
N ILE A 200 2.68 4.62 -7.54
CA ILE A 200 2.59 5.41 -6.31
C ILE A 200 3.74 5.05 -5.39
N GLY A 201 4.19 5.98 -4.57
CA GLY A 201 5.26 5.69 -3.63
C GLY A 201 5.76 6.93 -2.90
N PHE A 202 6.81 6.75 -2.12
CA PHE A 202 7.43 7.80 -1.34
C PHE A 202 8.88 8.04 -1.78
N GLY A 203 9.30 9.29 -1.70
CA GLY A 203 10.68 9.69 -1.90
C GLY A 203 10.98 10.97 -1.14
N HIS A 204 12.14 11.56 -1.42
CA HIS A 204 12.52 12.83 -0.81
C HIS A 204 12.79 13.87 -1.89
N LEU A 205 12.45 15.13 -1.61
CA LEU A 205 12.89 16.31 -2.35
C LEU A 205 13.41 17.35 -1.36
N ASN A 206 14.69 17.73 -1.52
CA ASN A 206 15.40 18.59 -0.59
C ASN A 206 15.27 18.08 0.87
N GLY A 207 15.38 16.77 1.03
CA GLY A 207 15.26 16.07 2.31
C GLY A 207 13.85 15.96 2.89
N GLN A 208 12.83 16.50 2.25
CA GLN A 208 11.44 16.39 2.69
C GLN A 208 10.76 15.18 2.03
N THR A 209 10.05 14.40 2.80
CA THR A 209 9.24 13.30 2.26
C THR A 209 8.13 13.85 1.37
N VAL A 210 8.01 13.28 0.19
CA VAL A 210 6.92 13.53 -0.77
C VAL A 210 6.25 12.21 -1.16
N GLY A 211 4.96 12.25 -1.42
CA GLY A 211 4.24 11.19 -2.11
C GLY A 211 4.32 11.42 -3.61
N VAL A 212 4.54 10.37 -4.37
CA VAL A 212 4.57 10.40 -5.83
C VAL A 212 3.36 9.65 -6.37
N VAL A 213 2.70 10.25 -7.36
CA VAL A 213 1.64 9.62 -8.16
C VAL A 213 1.97 9.82 -9.63
N ALA A 214 2.08 8.76 -10.41
CA ALA A 214 2.50 8.86 -11.79
C ALA A 214 1.78 7.85 -12.69
N ASN A 215 1.38 8.26 -13.89
CA ASN A 215 0.94 7.31 -14.91
C ASN A 215 2.14 6.51 -15.42
N GLN A 216 1.94 5.21 -15.71
CA GLN A 216 2.97 4.34 -16.27
C GLN A 216 2.70 4.08 -17.76
N PRO A 217 3.35 4.84 -18.66
CA PRO A 217 3.11 4.70 -20.12
C PRO A 217 3.45 3.30 -20.67
N LYS A 218 4.32 2.58 -19.99
CA LYS A 218 4.72 1.21 -20.35
C LYS A 218 3.58 0.19 -20.21
N ILE A 219 2.59 0.50 -19.36
CA ILE A 219 1.45 -0.38 -19.06
C ILE A 219 0.17 0.32 -19.49
N LEU A 220 -0.61 -0.31 -20.39
CA LEU A 220 -1.86 0.25 -20.93
C LEU A 220 -1.73 1.69 -21.45
N ALA A 221 -0.53 2.08 -21.93
CA ALA A 221 -0.19 3.45 -22.35
C ALA A 221 -0.53 4.52 -21.26
N GLY A 222 -0.50 4.17 -19.99
CA GLY A 222 -0.82 5.06 -18.88
C GLY A 222 -2.32 5.31 -18.68
N CYS A 223 -3.22 4.62 -19.40
CA CYS A 223 -4.67 4.74 -19.17
C CYS A 223 -5.04 4.38 -17.75
N LEU A 224 -6.00 5.11 -17.18
CA LEU A 224 -6.56 4.79 -15.86
C LEU A 224 -7.71 3.79 -16.01
N ASP A 225 -7.75 2.83 -15.11
CA ASP A 225 -8.86 1.89 -14.91
C ASP A 225 -9.34 1.94 -13.45
N ILE A 226 -10.25 1.07 -13.08
CA ILE A 226 -10.83 1.00 -11.73
C ILE A 226 -9.72 0.81 -10.68
N ASP A 227 -8.87 -0.19 -10.87
CA ASP A 227 -7.83 -0.55 -9.89
C ASP A 227 -6.78 0.56 -9.75
N ALA A 228 -6.38 1.19 -10.84
CA ALA A 228 -5.48 2.34 -10.82
C ALA A 228 -6.09 3.54 -10.07
N SER A 229 -7.39 3.77 -10.27
CA SER A 229 -8.12 4.84 -9.60
C SER A 229 -8.23 4.59 -8.09
N ASP A 230 -8.54 3.37 -7.67
CA ASP A 230 -8.61 2.98 -6.26
C ASP A 230 -7.24 3.08 -5.59
N LYS A 231 -6.19 2.58 -6.25
CA LYS A 231 -4.80 2.66 -5.79
C LYS A 231 -4.38 4.11 -5.54
N ALA A 232 -4.56 4.98 -6.56
CA ALA A 232 -4.20 6.38 -6.45
C ALA A 232 -5.05 7.12 -5.41
N ALA A 233 -6.38 6.93 -5.40
CA ALA A 233 -7.28 7.61 -4.48
C ALA A 233 -6.97 7.28 -3.01
N ARG A 234 -6.68 6.02 -2.70
CA ARG A 234 -6.29 5.61 -1.35
C ARG A 234 -4.98 6.27 -0.93
N PHE A 235 -3.98 6.29 -1.80
CA PHE A 235 -2.68 6.87 -1.53
C PHE A 235 -2.74 8.40 -1.35
N VAL A 236 -3.48 9.09 -2.21
CA VAL A 236 -3.71 10.54 -2.11
C VAL A 236 -4.38 10.90 -0.78
N ARG A 237 -5.44 10.18 -0.38
CA ARG A 237 -6.10 10.40 0.92
C ARG A 237 -5.17 10.15 2.10
N PHE A 238 -4.29 9.15 2.01
CA PHE A 238 -3.27 8.91 3.03
C PHE A 238 -2.30 10.08 3.13
N CYS A 239 -1.76 10.53 2.01
CA CYS A 239 -0.82 11.67 1.98
C CYS A 239 -1.47 12.95 2.54
N ASP A 240 -2.72 13.24 2.17
CA ASP A 240 -3.47 14.38 2.68
C ASP A 240 -3.66 14.29 4.20
N ALA A 241 -4.10 13.14 4.71
CA ALA A 241 -4.29 12.93 6.15
C ALA A 241 -3.02 13.13 6.98
N PHE A 242 -1.85 12.87 6.41
CA PHE A 242 -0.56 12.92 7.10
C PHE A 242 0.36 14.05 6.66
N ASN A 243 -0.17 15.08 6.01
CA ASN A 243 0.56 16.27 5.57
C ASN A 243 1.78 15.98 4.67
N ILE A 244 1.68 14.94 3.84
CA ILE A 244 2.72 14.56 2.87
C ILE A 244 2.41 15.25 1.55
N PRO A 245 3.27 16.18 1.07
CA PRO A 245 3.05 16.84 -0.22
C PRO A 245 3.11 15.82 -1.36
N LEU A 246 2.30 16.05 -2.39
CA LEU A 246 2.26 15.20 -3.58
C LEU A 246 3.04 15.82 -4.73
N VAL A 247 3.76 14.96 -5.46
CA VAL A 247 4.34 15.23 -6.77
C VAL A 247 3.67 14.33 -7.78
N THR A 248 3.07 14.90 -8.81
CA THR A 248 2.34 14.15 -9.83
C THR A 248 3.07 14.23 -11.16
N PHE A 249 3.28 13.08 -11.80
CA PHE A 249 3.77 12.98 -13.16
C PHE A 249 2.63 12.49 -14.05
N GLU A 250 2.16 13.33 -14.95
CA GLU A 250 0.98 13.07 -15.77
C GLU A 250 1.38 12.78 -17.21
N ASP A 251 1.16 11.54 -17.64
CA ASP A 251 1.24 11.12 -19.04
C ASP A 251 0.11 10.10 -19.27
N VAL A 252 -1.08 10.60 -19.53
CA VAL A 252 -2.31 9.82 -19.57
C VAL A 252 -3.17 10.20 -20.77
N PRO A 253 -3.55 9.24 -21.64
CA PRO A 253 -4.49 9.49 -22.72
C PRO A 253 -5.95 9.61 -22.24
N GLY A 254 -6.25 9.10 -21.03
CA GLY A 254 -7.58 9.11 -20.42
C GLY A 254 -7.90 7.84 -19.64
N PHE A 255 -9.19 7.62 -19.40
CA PHE A 255 -9.69 6.40 -18.79
C PHE A 255 -9.85 5.28 -19.82
N LEU A 256 -9.64 4.04 -19.37
CA LEU A 256 -9.86 2.85 -20.18
C LEU A 256 -11.36 2.75 -20.52
N PRO A 257 -11.75 2.67 -21.80
CA PRO A 257 -13.15 2.54 -22.17
C PRO A 257 -13.68 1.13 -21.90
N GLY A 258 -14.96 1.04 -21.57
CA GLY A 258 -15.66 -0.25 -21.42
C GLY A 258 -16.78 -0.20 -20.39
N THR A 259 -17.82 -1.01 -20.59
CA THR A 259 -19.01 -1.02 -19.73
C THR A 259 -18.64 -1.32 -18.26
N ASN A 260 -17.71 -2.24 -18.01
CA ASN A 260 -17.28 -2.57 -16.65
C ASN A 260 -16.58 -1.38 -15.98
N GLN A 261 -15.83 -0.60 -16.75
CA GLN A 261 -15.15 0.60 -16.26
C GLN A 261 -16.18 1.69 -15.94
N GLU A 262 -17.08 1.98 -16.87
CA GLU A 262 -18.12 3.01 -16.68
C GLU A 262 -19.00 2.76 -15.46
N LEU A 263 -19.41 1.51 -15.21
CA LEU A 263 -20.28 1.18 -14.08
C LEU A 263 -19.60 1.30 -12.72
N SER A 264 -18.29 1.28 -12.65
CA SER A 264 -17.53 1.38 -11.41
C SER A 264 -16.88 2.75 -11.20
N LEU A 265 -16.40 3.41 -12.28
CA LEU A 265 -15.71 4.70 -12.19
C LEU A 265 -16.64 5.88 -11.84
N ILE A 266 -17.92 5.78 -12.09
CA ILE A 266 -18.87 6.85 -11.78
C ILE A 266 -18.92 7.18 -10.28
N HIS A 267 -18.69 6.21 -9.42
CA HIS A 267 -18.64 6.39 -7.97
C HIS A 267 -17.37 7.10 -7.49
N ILE A 268 -16.30 7.10 -8.28
CA ILE A 268 -15.03 7.76 -7.97
C ILE A 268 -15.06 9.23 -8.34
N SER A 269 -15.88 9.59 -9.33
CA SER A 269 -16.01 10.96 -9.84
C SER A 269 -17.06 11.80 -9.11
N GLU A 270 -17.86 11.21 -8.21
CA GLU A 270 -18.82 11.99 -7.42
C GLU A 270 -18.10 12.77 -6.32
N PRO A 271 -18.31 14.10 -6.22
CA PRO A 271 -17.80 14.87 -5.10
C PRO A 271 -18.52 14.44 -3.81
N THR A 272 -17.76 13.89 -2.87
CA THR A 272 -18.22 13.56 -1.52
C THR A 272 -18.37 14.81 -0.67
#